data_4f51af9a850acb4c87d3e680bd8bf5bc
#
_entry.id   4f51af9a850acb4c87d3e680bd8bf5bc
#
_cell.length_a   1.000
_cell.length_b   1.000
_cell.length_c   1.000
_cell.angle_alpha   90.00
_cell.angle_beta   90.00
_cell.angle_gamma   90.00
#
_symmetry.space_group_name_H-M   'P 1'
#
loop_
_entity.id
_entity.type
_entity.pdbx_description
1 polymer ?
#
loop_
_entity_poly.entity_id
_entity_poly.type
_entity_poly.pdbx_seq_one_letter_code
_entity_poly.pdbx_strand_id
1 'polypeptide(L)'
;AVNALSNRFEVRSYREGKVRIAIFEKGILQSDVTENSDEESGTYIFFEPDSTLFLNYSFQANFVEMLLRNYTYLNTGLSIIYNGQRIISRHGLEDLLNDNMTAQGLYNIIHLKGEDIEIAFTHTNQYGEEYYSFVNGQHTTQGGTHQSALKEHIARTIKEFYNKNQEYADIRN
;
A
#
# COMPACT_ATOMS: atom_id res chain seq x y z
N ALA A 1 4.95 -15.34 -11.58
CA ALA A 1 3.52 -15.47 -11.97
C ALA A 1 3.21 -14.69 -13.25
N VAL A 2 3.46 -13.35 -13.30
CA VAL A 2 3.08 -12.50 -14.46
C VAL A 2 3.61 -13.03 -15.78
N ASN A 3 4.90 -13.40 -15.85
CA ASN A 3 5.51 -13.98 -17.05
C ASN A 3 4.73 -15.19 -17.59
N ALA A 4 4.40 -16.16 -16.73
CA ALA A 4 3.68 -17.39 -17.14
C ALA A 4 2.23 -17.16 -17.58
N LEU A 5 1.62 -16.03 -17.16
CA LEU A 5 0.25 -15.66 -17.47
C LEU A 5 0.15 -14.65 -18.62
N SER A 6 1.29 -14.32 -19.23
CA SER A 6 1.38 -13.34 -20.32
C SER A 6 1.55 -14.02 -21.67
N ASN A 7 0.82 -13.55 -22.66
CA ASN A 7 1.08 -13.86 -24.06
C ASN A 7 2.49 -13.38 -24.46
N ARG A 8 2.83 -12.16 -24.02
CA ARG A 8 4.18 -11.60 -24.15
C ARG A 8 4.59 -10.94 -22.84
N PHE A 9 5.80 -11.23 -22.38
CA PHE A 9 6.46 -10.57 -21.27
C PHE A 9 7.86 -10.13 -21.69
N GLU A 10 8.19 -8.85 -21.46
CA GLU A 10 9.49 -8.31 -21.76
C GLU A 10 10.05 -7.59 -20.54
N VAL A 11 11.29 -7.88 -20.18
CA VAL A 11 12.03 -7.16 -19.15
C VAL A 11 13.32 -6.62 -19.70
N ARG A 12 13.59 -5.32 -19.42
CA ARG A 12 14.86 -4.68 -19.72
C ARG A 12 15.46 -4.19 -18.41
N SER A 13 16.70 -4.59 -18.14
CA SER A 13 17.45 -4.15 -16.98
C SER A 13 18.63 -3.30 -17.43
N TYR A 14 18.63 -2.03 -17.03
CA TYR A 14 19.65 -1.05 -17.36
C TYR A 14 20.61 -0.88 -16.19
N ARG A 15 21.88 -1.15 -16.43
CA ARG A 15 22.93 -1.01 -15.39
C ARG A 15 24.32 -0.88 -16.02
N GLU A 16 25.12 0.05 -15.49
CA GLU A 16 26.55 0.19 -15.84
C GLU A 16 26.81 0.33 -17.36
N GLY A 17 26.00 1.15 -18.05
CA GLY A 17 26.14 1.40 -19.48
C GLY A 17 25.71 0.25 -20.39
N LYS A 18 24.93 -0.69 -19.84
CA LYS A 18 24.40 -1.85 -20.57
C LYS A 18 22.91 -2.04 -20.31
N VAL A 19 22.24 -2.68 -21.25
CA VAL A 19 20.87 -3.19 -21.09
C VAL A 19 20.85 -4.68 -21.37
N ARG A 20 20.25 -5.47 -20.46
CA ARG A 20 19.89 -6.85 -20.70
C ARG A 20 18.40 -6.91 -21.00
N ILE A 21 18.03 -7.50 -22.14
CA ILE A 21 16.67 -7.61 -22.63
C ILE A 21 16.31 -9.08 -22.68
N ALA A 22 15.28 -9.49 -21.92
CA ALA A 22 14.74 -10.84 -21.99
C ALA A 22 13.26 -10.79 -22.39
N ILE A 23 12.90 -11.59 -23.39
CA ILE A 23 11.55 -11.69 -23.94
C ILE A 23 11.05 -13.13 -23.74
N PHE A 24 9.82 -13.22 -23.25
CA PHE A 24 9.15 -14.49 -22.98
C PHE A 24 7.78 -14.51 -23.65
N GLU A 25 7.34 -15.68 -24.05
CA GLU A 25 5.98 -15.98 -24.47
C GLU A 25 5.44 -17.12 -23.63
N LYS A 26 4.34 -16.88 -22.92
CA LYS A 26 3.68 -17.86 -22.03
C LYS A 26 4.66 -18.54 -21.05
N GLY A 27 5.59 -17.77 -20.52
CA GLY A 27 6.61 -18.23 -19.58
C GLY A 27 7.86 -18.84 -20.22
N ILE A 28 7.90 -19.03 -21.55
CA ILE A 28 9.01 -19.62 -22.27
C ILE A 28 9.93 -18.52 -22.80
N LEU A 29 11.22 -18.59 -22.46
CA LEU A 29 12.23 -17.63 -22.92
C LEU A 29 12.39 -17.72 -24.45
N GLN A 30 12.19 -16.60 -25.14
CA GLN A 30 12.33 -16.47 -26.58
C GLN A 30 13.67 -15.80 -26.97
N SER A 31 14.09 -14.80 -26.20
CA SER A 31 15.29 -14.03 -26.45
C SER A 31 15.91 -13.53 -25.16
N ASP A 32 17.24 -13.55 -25.07
CA ASP A 32 18.02 -12.96 -23.98
C ASP A 32 19.30 -12.35 -24.58
N VAL A 33 19.35 -11.04 -24.66
CA VAL A 33 20.45 -10.28 -25.27
C VAL A 33 20.96 -9.20 -24.33
N THR A 34 22.25 -8.85 -24.47
CA THR A 34 22.85 -7.74 -23.74
C THR A 34 23.50 -6.80 -24.77
N GLU A 35 23.18 -5.51 -24.64
CA GLU A 35 23.63 -4.45 -25.53
C GLU A 35 24.18 -3.27 -24.71
N ASN A 36 24.92 -2.35 -25.36
CA ASN A 36 25.29 -1.09 -24.73
C ASN A 36 24.08 -0.14 -24.67
N SER A 37 24.00 0.68 -23.64
CA SER A 37 22.93 1.63 -23.46
C SER A 37 23.41 2.85 -22.69
N ASP A 38 22.97 4.03 -23.11
CA ASP A 38 23.22 5.30 -22.41
C ASP A 38 22.09 5.67 -21.44
N GLU A 39 21.07 4.79 -21.29
CA GLU A 39 19.97 5.00 -20.35
C GLU A 39 20.43 4.88 -18.90
N GLU A 40 19.77 5.63 -18.03
CA GLU A 40 19.99 5.55 -16.59
C GLU A 40 19.63 4.16 -16.04
N SER A 41 20.26 3.81 -14.90
CA SER A 41 19.96 2.54 -14.22
C SER A 41 18.48 2.43 -13.84
N GLY A 42 17.88 1.33 -14.24
CA GLY A 42 16.45 1.11 -14.02
C GLY A 42 15.96 -0.21 -14.58
N THR A 43 14.66 -0.43 -14.46
CA THR A 43 13.99 -1.62 -15.00
C THR A 43 12.76 -1.21 -15.78
N TYR A 44 12.65 -1.71 -17.00
CA TYR A 44 11.45 -1.63 -17.82
C TYR A 44 10.77 -2.99 -17.84
N ILE A 45 9.44 -3.00 -17.66
CA ILE A 45 8.63 -4.21 -17.75
C ILE A 45 7.45 -3.93 -18.66
N PHE A 46 7.24 -4.80 -19.64
CA PHE A 46 6.06 -4.87 -20.47
C PHE A 46 5.41 -6.25 -20.32
N PHE A 47 4.10 -6.30 -20.22
CA PHE A 47 3.37 -7.56 -20.30
C PHE A 47 2.02 -7.38 -20.96
N GLU A 48 1.62 -8.42 -21.67
CA GLU A 48 0.32 -8.56 -22.32
C GLU A 48 -0.32 -9.86 -21.81
N PRO A 49 -1.44 -9.78 -21.05
CA PRO A 49 -2.12 -10.96 -20.53
C PRO A 49 -2.52 -11.94 -21.63
N ASP A 50 -2.42 -13.24 -21.34
CA ASP A 50 -2.85 -14.27 -22.29
C ASP A 50 -4.37 -14.27 -22.41
N SER A 51 -4.88 -13.87 -23.59
CA SER A 51 -6.30 -13.80 -23.88
C SER A 51 -7.02 -15.17 -23.85
N THR A 52 -6.28 -16.26 -23.88
CA THR A 52 -6.85 -17.61 -23.71
C THR A 52 -7.15 -17.94 -22.25
N LEU A 53 -6.43 -17.29 -21.31
CA LEU A 53 -6.63 -17.44 -19.87
C LEU A 53 -7.55 -16.35 -19.33
N PHE A 54 -7.44 -15.12 -19.86
CA PHE A 54 -8.19 -13.95 -19.41
C PHE A 54 -9.16 -13.48 -20.49
N LEU A 55 -10.34 -14.08 -20.50
CA LEU A 55 -11.38 -13.70 -21.46
C LEU A 55 -11.95 -12.31 -21.13
N ASN A 56 -12.11 -11.47 -22.16
CA ASN A 56 -12.64 -10.10 -22.04
C ASN A 56 -11.91 -9.22 -21.00
N TYR A 57 -10.60 -9.40 -20.92
CA TYR A 57 -9.76 -8.67 -19.97
C TYR A 57 -9.68 -7.18 -20.31
N SER A 58 -9.83 -6.36 -19.27
CA SER A 58 -9.53 -4.91 -19.33
C SER A 58 -9.03 -4.43 -17.96
N PHE A 59 -8.04 -3.53 -17.97
CA PHE A 59 -7.61 -2.87 -16.75
C PHE A 59 -8.69 -1.91 -16.25
N GLN A 60 -9.08 -2.08 -14.99
CA GLN A 60 -9.98 -1.16 -14.31
C GLN A 60 -9.16 -0.02 -13.71
N ALA A 61 -9.21 1.17 -14.31
CA ALA A 61 -8.39 2.31 -13.92
C ALA A 61 -8.51 2.64 -12.42
N ASN A 62 -9.73 2.58 -11.86
CA ASN A 62 -9.98 2.86 -10.45
C ASN A 62 -9.26 1.88 -9.51
N PHE A 63 -9.23 0.59 -9.84
CA PHE A 63 -8.50 -0.40 -9.05
C PHE A 63 -6.99 -0.21 -9.13
N VAL A 64 -6.48 0.11 -10.33
CA VAL A 64 -5.05 0.38 -10.49
C VAL A 64 -4.66 1.62 -9.68
N GLU A 65 -5.39 2.72 -9.79
CA GLU A 65 -5.12 3.94 -9.05
C GLU A 65 -5.18 3.73 -7.53
N MET A 66 -6.20 3.04 -7.02
CA MET A 66 -6.31 2.71 -5.60
C MET A 66 -5.10 1.90 -5.10
N LEU A 67 -4.66 0.89 -5.85
CA LEU A 67 -3.48 0.11 -5.49
C LEU A 67 -2.21 0.97 -5.48
N LEU A 68 -2.02 1.82 -6.48
CA LEU A 68 -0.86 2.70 -6.58
C LEU A 68 -0.85 3.73 -5.42
N ARG A 69 -2.00 4.30 -5.05
CA ARG A 69 -2.12 5.17 -3.88
C ARG A 69 -1.75 4.43 -2.60
N ASN A 70 -2.26 3.21 -2.39
CA ASN A 70 -1.90 2.40 -1.23
C ASN A 70 -0.38 2.18 -1.13
N TYR A 71 0.29 1.91 -2.25
CA TYR A 71 1.76 1.81 -2.27
C TYR A 71 2.44 3.11 -1.83
N THR A 72 1.94 4.28 -2.23
CA THR A 72 2.51 5.56 -1.82
C THR A 72 2.26 5.87 -0.34
N TYR A 73 1.10 5.50 0.22
CA TYR A 73 0.83 5.65 1.66
C TYR A 73 1.72 4.76 2.53
N LEU A 74 1.98 3.53 2.08
CA LEU A 74 2.83 2.58 2.80
C LEU A 74 4.33 2.83 2.61
N ASN A 75 4.72 3.61 1.60
CA ASN A 75 6.12 3.95 1.30
C ASN A 75 6.25 5.46 1.12
N THR A 76 6.31 6.17 2.25
CA THR A 76 6.40 7.63 2.28
C THR A 76 7.55 8.13 1.40
N GLY A 77 7.25 9.07 0.49
CA GLY A 77 8.22 9.62 -0.47
C GLY A 77 8.35 8.84 -1.78
N LEU A 78 7.75 7.65 -1.90
CA LEU A 78 7.64 6.95 -3.17
C LEU A 78 6.82 7.79 -4.15
N SER A 79 7.38 8.07 -5.32
CA SER A 79 6.71 8.78 -6.41
C SER A 79 6.37 7.80 -7.52
N ILE A 80 5.10 7.69 -7.85
CA ILE A 80 4.60 6.86 -8.96
C ILE A 80 4.01 7.80 -10.02
N ILE A 81 4.35 7.56 -11.28
CA ILE A 81 3.74 8.25 -12.41
C ILE A 81 2.79 7.27 -13.11
N TYR A 82 1.49 7.56 -13.04
CA TYR A 82 0.45 6.76 -13.68
C TYR A 82 -0.24 7.57 -14.76
N ASN A 83 -0.13 7.12 -16.01
CA ASN A 83 -0.69 7.83 -17.18
C ASN A 83 -0.31 9.34 -17.22
N GLY A 84 0.95 9.66 -16.86
CA GLY A 84 1.45 11.04 -16.82
C GLY A 84 1.09 11.83 -15.55
N GLN A 85 0.26 11.30 -14.66
CA GLN A 85 -0.08 11.92 -13.37
C GLN A 85 0.80 11.38 -12.26
N ARG A 86 1.35 12.28 -11.45
CA ARG A 86 2.20 11.94 -10.32
C ARG A 86 1.36 11.65 -9.07
N ILE A 87 1.55 10.47 -8.49
CA ILE A 87 0.97 10.03 -7.22
C ILE A 87 2.12 9.96 -6.20
N ILE A 88 1.95 10.61 -5.07
CA ILE A 88 2.93 10.64 -3.97
C ILE A 88 2.18 10.92 -2.67
N SER A 89 2.61 10.26 -1.58
CA SER A 89 2.20 10.59 -0.21
C SER A 89 3.40 11.12 0.56
N ARG A 90 3.18 12.16 1.37
CA ARG A 90 4.21 12.76 2.23
C ARG A 90 4.07 12.35 3.69
N HIS A 91 2.85 12.02 4.12
CA HIS A 91 2.53 11.70 5.51
C HIS A 91 2.04 10.26 5.70
N GLY A 92 2.13 9.43 4.65
CA GLY A 92 1.86 8.00 4.74
C GLY A 92 0.43 7.65 5.17
N LEU A 93 0.28 6.93 6.29
CA LEU A 93 -1.03 6.50 6.80
C LEU A 93 -1.93 7.67 7.22
N GLU A 94 -1.38 8.82 7.56
CA GLU A 94 -2.16 10.03 7.82
C GLU A 94 -2.86 10.52 6.55
N ASP A 95 -2.13 10.55 5.42
CA ASP A 95 -2.73 10.90 4.12
C ASP A 95 -3.79 9.87 3.71
N LEU A 96 -3.55 8.57 3.97
CA LEU A 96 -4.54 7.52 3.70
C LEU A 96 -5.85 7.78 4.44
N LEU A 97 -5.79 8.12 5.72
CA LEU A 97 -6.99 8.43 6.49
C LEU A 97 -7.68 9.70 5.97
N ASN A 98 -6.92 10.78 5.74
CA ASN A 98 -7.48 12.04 5.23
C ASN A 98 -8.18 11.87 3.88
N ASP A 99 -7.62 11.06 2.98
CA ASP A 99 -8.17 10.84 1.64
C ASP A 99 -9.43 9.95 1.66
N ASN A 100 -9.61 9.11 2.68
CA ASN A 100 -10.72 8.16 2.77
C ASN A 100 -11.79 8.56 3.80
N MET A 101 -11.50 9.44 4.76
CA MET A 101 -12.47 9.89 5.75
C MET A 101 -13.60 10.69 5.09
N THR A 102 -14.84 10.32 5.39
CA THR A 102 -16.04 11.02 4.92
C THR A 102 -16.56 12.05 5.94
N ALA A 103 -16.04 12.03 7.16
CA ALA A 103 -16.38 12.97 8.23
C ALA A 103 -15.13 13.59 8.85
N GLN A 104 -15.30 14.78 9.42
CA GLN A 104 -14.23 15.45 10.14
C GLN A 104 -13.86 14.71 11.42
N GLY A 105 -12.56 14.54 11.66
CA GLY A 105 -12.05 14.00 12.92
C GLY A 105 -12.36 14.93 14.11
N LEU A 106 -12.63 14.34 15.27
CA LEU A 106 -12.85 15.09 16.53
C LEU A 106 -11.54 15.70 17.06
N TYR A 107 -10.41 15.18 16.63
CA TYR A 107 -9.07 15.66 16.88
C TYR A 107 -8.15 15.29 15.71
N ASN A 108 -6.94 15.84 15.71
CA ASN A 108 -5.96 15.53 14.68
C ASN A 108 -5.65 14.03 14.66
N ILE A 109 -5.37 13.49 13.49
CA ILE A 109 -4.97 12.09 13.34
C ILE A 109 -3.75 11.82 14.22
N ILE A 110 -3.82 10.79 15.05
CA ILE A 110 -2.72 10.29 15.85
C ILE A 110 -1.96 9.30 14.95
N HIS A 111 -0.70 9.60 14.66
CA HIS A 111 0.17 8.77 13.83
C HIS A 111 1.36 8.28 14.66
N LEU A 112 1.50 6.97 14.80
CA LEU A 112 2.53 6.31 15.58
C LEU A 112 3.35 5.40 14.65
N LYS A 113 4.66 5.51 14.74
CA LYS A 113 5.59 4.68 13.96
C LYS A 113 6.59 4.01 14.89
N GLY A 114 6.60 2.68 14.87
CA GLY A 114 7.56 1.81 15.52
C GLY A 114 8.48 1.12 14.50
N GLU A 115 9.29 0.19 14.96
CA GLU A 115 10.23 -0.58 14.13
C GLU A 115 9.48 -1.48 13.13
N ASP A 116 8.48 -2.23 13.62
CA ASP A 116 7.74 -3.23 12.83
C ASP A 116 6.26 -2.88 12.66
N ILE A 117 5.80 -1.73 13.16
CA ILE A 117 4.40 -1.35 13.16
C ILE A 117 4.23 0.14 12.94
N GLU A 118 3.26 0.48 12.10
CA GLU A 118 2.83 1.85 11.88
C GLU A 118 1.32 1.94 11.99
N ILE A 119 0.81 2.91 12.75
CA ILE A 119 -0.60 3.05 13.09
C ILE A 119 -1.00 4.51 12.94
N ALA A 120 -2.11 4.78 12.27
CA ALA A 120 -2.76 6.08 12.29
C ALA A 120 -4.24 5.90 12.63
N PHE A 121 -4.78 6.75 13.49
CA PHE A 121 -6.19 6.70 13.88
C PHE A 121 -6.72 8.05 14.33
N THR A 122 -8.03 8.22 14.22
CA THR A 122 -8.80 9.32 14.79
C THR A 122 -10.22 8.85 15.10
N HIS A 123 -11.03 9.68 15.77
CA HIS A 123 -12.46 9.45 15.94
C HIS A 123 -13.27 10.48 15.15
N THR A 124 -14.45 10.08 14.71
CA THR A 124 -15.43 10.94 14.06
C THR A 124 -16.76 10.83 14.79
N ASN A 125 -17.72 11.69 14.44
CA ASN A 125 -19.09 11.59 14.95
C ASN A 125 -19.94 10.54 14.22
N GLN A 126 -19.37 9.82 13.27
CA GLN A 126 -20.08 8.77 12.56
C GLN A 126 -20.20 7.51 13.41
N TYR A 127 -21.28 6.78 13.18
CA TYR A 127 -21.50 5.49 13.83
C TYR A 127 -20.76 4.40 13.07
N GLY A 128 -20.04 3.53 13.80
CA GLY A 128 -19.28 2.43 13.23
C GLY A 128 -17.76 2.63 13.26
N GLU A 129 -17.07 1.70 12.64
CA GLU A 129 -15.61 1.65 12.59
C GLU A 129 -15.17 1.34 11.17
N GLU A 130 -14.16 2.06 10.68
CA GLU A 130 -13.52 1.79 9.40
C GLU A 130 -12.06 1.41 9.63
N TYR A 131 -11.59 0.40 8.91
CA TYR A 131 -10.24 -0.12 9.03
C TYR A 131 -9.56 -0.27 7.69
N TYR A 132 -8.35 0.25 7.61
CA TYR A 132 -7.42 0.03 6.52
C TYR A 132 -6.21 -0.71 7.09
N SER A 133 -6.04 -1.98 6.76
CA SER A 133 -5.08 -2.86 7.40
C SER A 133 -4.19 -3.53 6.36
N PHE A 134 -2.88 -3.53 6.61
CA PHE A 134 -1.89 -4.02 5.67
C PHE A 134 -0.85 -4.88 6.39
N VAL A 135 -0.36 -5.91 5.72
CA VAL A 135 0.79 -6.70 6.14
C VAL A 135 1.74 -6.83 4.96
N ASN A 136 2.99 -6.39 5.15
CA ASN A 136 4.02 -6.39 4.09
C ASN A 136 3.53 -5.76 2.78
N GLY A 137 2.81 -4.64 2.87
CA GLY A 137 2.27 -3.92 1.70
C GLY A 137 0.99 -4.52 1.09
N GLN A 138 0.48 -5.63 1.61
CA GLN A 138 -0.74 -6.27 1.13
C GLN A 138 -1.94 -5.87 2.01
N HIS A 139 -3.01 -5.39 1.37
CA HIS A 139 -4.25 -5.06 2.06
C HIS A 139 -4.94 -6.31 2.61
N THR A 140 -5.18 -6.34 3.93
CA THR A 140 -5.84 -7.45 4.62
C THR A 140 -7.33 -7.16 4.77
N THR A 141 -8.10 -7.41 3.74
CA THR A 141 -9.54 -7.08 3.65
C THR A 141 -10.40 -7.78 4.71
N GLN A 142 -9.95 -8.92 5.23
CA GLN A 142 -10.65 -9.68 6.28
C GLN A 142 -10.10 -9.40 7.68
N GLY A 143 -9.27 -8.37 7.84
CA GLY A 143 -8.58 -8.07 9.10
C GLY A 143 -7.46 -9.05 9.43
N GLY A 144 -7.19 -9.23 10.73
CA GLY A 144 -6.15 -10.12 11.22
C GLY A 144 -5.88 -9.92 12.70
N THR A 145 -4.96 -10.71 13.24
CA THR A 145 -4.57 -10.66 14.67
C THR A 145 -4.01 -9.30 15.07
N HIS A 146 -3.30 -8.62 14.20
CA HIS A 146 -2.76 -7.26 14.40
C HIS A 146 -3.89 -6.23 14.61
N GLN A 147 -4.97 -6.31 13.82
CA GLN A 147 -6.14 -5.44 13.98
C GLN A 147 -6.88 -5.71 15.30
N SER A 148 -7.09 -6.99 15.64
CA SER A 148 -7.73 -7.39 16.89
C SER A 148 -6.91 -6.96 18.11
N ALA A 149 -5.59 -7.13 18.04
CA ALA A 149 -4.68 -6.67 19.09
C ALA A 149 -4.73 -5.16 19.28
N LEU A 150 -4.76 -4.36 18.20
CA LEU A 150 -4.89 -2.92 18.29
C LEU A 150 -6.18 -2.50 18.99
N LYS A 151 -7.32 -3.10 18.62
CA LYS A 151 -8.62 -2.83 19.28
C LYS A 151 -8.59 -3.13 20.76
N GLU A 152 -8.08 -4.29 21.14
CA GLU A 152 -7.96 -4.71 22.53
C GLU A 152 -7.08 -3.77 23.34
N HIS A 153 -5.92 -3.39 22.80
CA HIS A 153 -4.99 -2.50 23.48
C HIS A 153 -5.54 -1.09 23.66
N ILE A 154 -6.22 -0.52 22.64
CA ILE A 154 -6.89 0.77 22.75
C ILE A 154 -7.95 0.71 23.87
N ALA A 155 -8.85 -0.29 23.84
CA ALA A 155 -9.91 -0.44 24.85
C ALA A 155 -9.34 -0.58 26.26
N ARG A 156 -8.29 -1.39 26.43
CA ARG A 156 -7.62 -1.59 27.71
C ARG A 156 -6.97 -0.29 28.23
N THR A 157 -6.26 0.43 27.37
CA THR A 157 -5.60 1.69 27.73
C THR A 157 -6.61 2.75 28.17
N ILE A 158 -7.72 2.88 27.47
CA ILE A 158 -8.80 3.81 27.84
C ILE A 158 -9.38 3.42 29.21
N LYS A 159 -9.69 2.14 29.44
CA LYS A 159 -10.21 1.65 30.70
C LYS A 159 -9.25 1.90 31.86
N GLU A 160 -7.97 1.63 31.70
CA GLU A 160 -6.94 1.88 32.72
C GLU A 160 -6.82 3.38 33.03
N PHE A 161 -6.87 4.24 32.01
CA PHE A 161 -6.84 5.70 32.20
C PHE A 161 -8.03 6.20 33.02
N TYR A 162 -9.24 5.75 32.72
CA TYR A 162 -10.43 6.14 33.48
C TYR A 162 -10.41 5.60 34.92
N ASN A 163 -10.01 4.36 35.16
CA ASN A 163 -9.92 3.78 36.47
C ASN A 163 -8.92 4.54 37.37
N LYS A 164 -7.74 4.88 36.86
CA LYS A 164 -6.75 5.69 37.58
C LYS A 164 -7.28 7.07 37.94
N ASN A 165 -7.99 7.74 37.03
CA ASN A 165 -8.55 9.04 37.29
C ASN A 165 -9.68 9.00 38.34
N GLN A 166 -10.43 7.90 38.40
CA GLN A 166 -11.46 7.71 39.44
C GLN A 166 -10.85 7.49 40.80
N GLU A 167 -9.79 6.72 40.96
CA GLU A 167 -9.02 6.58 42.19
C GLU A 167 -8.46 7.94 42.71
N TYR A 168 -7.95 8.78 41.80
CA TYR A 168 -7.50 10.12 42.18
C TYR A 168 -8.63 11.06 42.61
N ALA A 169 -9.83 10.91 42.06
CA ALA A 169 -11.00 11.69 42.46
C ALA A 169 -11.48 11.26 43.87
N ASP A 170 -11.47 9.96 44.17
CA ASP A 170 -11.88 9.40 45.48
C ASP A 170 -10.90 9.73 46.61
N ILE A 171 -9.61 9.96 46.33
CA ILE A 171 -8.60 10.38 47.29
C ILE A 171 -8.74 11.89 47.69
N ARG A 172 -9.43 12.70 46.86
CA ARG A 172 -9.62 14.14 47.09
C ARG A 172 -10.93 14.50 47.79
N ASN A 173 -11.83 13.56 48.05
CA ASN A 173 -13.05 13.69 48.80
C ASN A 173 -12.91 13.03 50.18
#